data_6675a71e86684ecdfe064eb97a2c1f17
#
_entry.id   6675a71e86684ecdfe064eb97a2c1f17
#
_cell.length_a   1.000
_cell.length_b   1.000
_cell.length_c   1.000
_cell.angle_alpha   90.00
_cell.angle_beta   90.00
_cell.angle_gamma   90.00
#
_symmetry.space_group_name_H-M   'P 1'
#
loop_
_entity.id
_entity.type
_entity.pdbx_description
1 polymer ?
#
loop_
_entity_poly.entity_id
_entity_poly.type
_entity_poly.pdbx_seq_one_letter_code
_entity_poly.pdbx_strand_id
1 'polypeptide(L)'
;GNGSTEDLTSRIIDLTAPIGKGQRGLIVSPPKAGKTLILQNIAQSIARNNPESQLIVLLIDERPEEVTEMQRSVRGEVVASTFDEPPSRHVQVSEMVIEKAKRLVEHKIDVIILLDSITRLARAYNTVIPASGKVLTGGVDAHALERPKRFFGAARNIEEGGSLTII
;
A
#
# COMPACT_ATOMS: atom_id res chain seq x y z
N GLY A 1 -18.15 -15.26 13.85
CA GLY A 1 -18.35 -14.60 12.57
C GLY A 1 -19.84 -14.57 12.23
N ASN A 2 -20.35 -13.44 11.77
CA ASN A 2 -21.78 -13.23 11.50
C ASN A 2 -22.24 -13.76 10.14
N GLY A 3 -21.37 -14.46 9.39
CA GLY A 3 -21.71 -15.00 8.06
C GLY A 3 -21.98 -13.93 6.99
N SER A 4 -21.51 -12.68 7.21
CA SER A 4 -21.64 -11.63 6.22
C SER A 4 -20.64 -11.84 5.06
N THR A 5 -20.92 -11.27 3.91
CA THR A 5 -20.00 -11.27 2.75
C THR A 5 -18.62 -10.68 3.09
N GLU A 6 -18.58 -9.75 4.01
CA GLU A 6 -17.35 -9.12 4.51
C GLU A 6 -16.46 -10.13 5.24
N ASP A 7 -17.05 -10.90 6.12
CA ASP A 7 -16.35 -11.96 6.87
C ASP A 7 -15.82 -13.05 5.92
N LEU A 8 -16.59 -13.36 4.88
CA LEU A 8 -16.21 -14.34 3.87
C LEU A 8 -14.99 -13.88 3.04
N THR A 9 -14.97 -12.63 2.60
CA THR A 9 -13.85 -12.07 1.83
C THR A 9 -12.55 -12.12 2.62
N SER A 10 -12.59 -11.69 3.87
CA SER A 10 -11.42 -11.71 4.76
C SER A 10 -10.91 -13.14 5.00
N ARG A 11 -11.81 -14.09 5.17
CA ARG A 11 -11.47 -15.50 5.37
C ARG A 11 -10.88 -16.15 4.11
N ILE A 12 -11.40 -15.82 2.94
CA ILE A 12 -10.87 -16.32 1.67
C ILE A 12 -9.44 -15.80 1.47
N ILE A 13 -9.18 -14.53 1.73
CA ILE A 13 -7.83 -13.95 1.63
C ILE A 13 -6.88 -14.64 2.60
N ASP A 14 -7.30 -14.84 3.83
CA ASP A 14 -6.47 -15.49 4.86
C ASP A 14 -6.14 -16.95 4.49
N LEU A 15 -7.07 -17.67 3.90
CA LEU A 15 -6.89 -19.05 3.47
C LEU A 15 -6.04 -19.19 2.20
N THR A 16 -6.15 -18.24 1.27
CA THR A 16 -5.50 -18.33 -0.04
C THR A 16 -4.17 -17.60 -0.12
N ALA A 17 -3.99 -16.55 0.67
CA ALA A 17 -2.79 -15.72 0.69
C ALA A 17 -2.50 -15.22 2.11
N PRO A 18 -2.12 -16.09 3.05
CA PRO A 18 -1.81 -15.66 4.40
C PRO A 18 -0.59 -14.72 4.38
N ILE A 19 -0.76 -13.54 4.99
CA ILE A 19 0.27 -12.51 5.03
C ILE A 19 0.79 -12.41 6.46
N GLY A 20 2.07 -12.69 6.63
CA GLY A 20 2.76 -12.53 7.91
C GLY A 20 3.34 -11.12 8.09
N LYS A 21 3.76 -10.81 9.32
CA LYS A 21 4.45 -9.56 9.61
C LYS A 21 5.75 -9.45 8.81
N GLY A 22 6.04 -8.25 8.32
CA GLY A 22 7.23 -7.96 7.54
C GLY A 22 7.21 -8.52 6.12
N GLN A 23 6.08 -8.98 5.64
CA GLN A 23 5.91 -9.53 4.29
C GLN A 23 5.34 -8.50 3.32
N ARG A 24 5.46 -8.84 2.02
CA ARG A 24 4.80 -8.13 0.93
C ARG A 24 3.73 -9.04 0.33
N GLY A 25 2.57 -8.50 0.11
CA GLY A 25 1.48 -9.20 -0.54
C GLY A 25 0.95 -8.42 -1.71
N LEU A 26 0.47 -9.10 -2.74
CA LEU A 26 -0.18 -8.49 -3.89
C LEU A 26 -1.58 -9.08 -4.04
N ILE A 27 -2.56 -8.19 -4.08
CA ILE A 27 -3.94 -8.55 -4.37
C ILE A 27 -4.28 -7.99 -5.75
N VAL A 28 -4.66 -8.87 -6.66
CA VAL A 28 -5.06 -8.48 -8.01
C VAL A 28 -6.57 -8.48 -8.09
N SER A 29 -7.13 -7.35 -8.47
CA SER A 29 -8.56 -7.17 -8.66
C SER A 29 -8.83 -6.49 -10.00
N PRO A 30 -9.82 -6.95 -10.78
CA PRO A 30 -10.21 -6.24 -11.99
C PRO A 30 -10.70 -4.83 -11.65
N PRO A 31 -10.48 -3.84 -12.56
CA PRO A 31 -11.06 -2.52 -12.40
C PRO A 31 -12.57 -2.61 -12.23
N LYS A 32 -13.16 -1.84 -11.33
CA LYS A 32 -14.60 -1.80 -11.03
C LYS A 32 -15.21 -3.06 -10.37
N ALA A 33 -14.39 -3.98 -9.87
CA ALA A 33 -14.88 -5.23 -9.24
C ALA A 33 -15.00 -5.13 -7.71
N GLY A 34 -15.44 -4.00 -7.18
CA GLY A 34 -15.58 -3.82 -5.73
C GLY A 34 -14.25 -3.68 -4.97
N LYS A 35 -13.23 -3.16 -5.64
CA LYS A 35 -11.89 -2.97 -5.05
C LYS A 35 -11.92 -2.17 -3.75
N THR A 36 -12.70 -1.09 -3.70
CA THR A 36 -12.85 -0.28 -2.49
C THR A 36 -13.40 -1.09 -1.33
N LEU A 37 -14.40 -1.93 -1.59
CA LEU A 37 -14.97 -2.81 -0.57
C LEU A 37 -13.95 -3.84 -0.07
N ILE A 38 -13.16 -4.42 -0.96
CA ILE A 38 -12.09 -5.36 -0.60
C ILE A 38 -11.07 -4.68 0.30
N LEU A 39 -10.62 -3.46 -0.05
CA LEU A 39 -9.68 -2.70 0.76
C LEU A 39 -10.24 -2.35 2.14
N GLN A 40 -11.51 -1.93 2.20
CA GLN A 40 -12.20 -1.67 3.46
C GLN A 40 -12.26 -2.91 4.34
N ASN A 41 -12.59 -4.06 3.77
CA ASN A 41 -12.66 -5.33 4.49
C ASN A 41 -11.29 -5.76 5.02
N ILE A 42 -10.24 -5.61 4.22
CA ILE A 42 -8.86 -5.89 4.65
C ILE A 42 -8.47 -4.96 5.78
N ALA A 43 -8.71 -3.66 5.65
CA ALA A 43 -8.39 -2.67 6.67
C ALA A 43 -9.12 -2.95 7.99
N GLN A 44 -10.39 -3.31 7.95
CA GLN A 44 -11.18 -3.67 9.12
C GLN A 44 -10.66 -4.96 9.78
N SER A 45 -10.29 -5.95 8.98
CA SER A 45 -9.70 -7.20 9.50
C SER A 45 -8.37 -6.95 10.18
N ILE A 46 -7.52 -6.11 9.62
CA ILE A 46 -6.23 -5.72 10.21
C ILE A 46 -6.46 -5.00 11.54
N ALA A 47 -7.36 -4.04 11.59
CA ALA A 47 -7.68 -3.31 12.82
C ALA A 47 -8.23 -4.21 13.92
N ARG A 48 -8.98 -5.22 13.54
CA ARG A 48 -9.59 -6.19 14.47
C ARG A 48 -8.60 -7.22 14.99
N ASN A 49 -7.75 -7.75 14.11
CA ASN A 49 -6.83 -8.86 14.42
C ASN A 49 -5.46 -8.38 14.91
N ASN A 50 -5.06 -7.17 14.58
CA ASN A 50 -3.78 -6.57 14.95
C ASN A 50 -4.00 -5.14 15.48
N PRO A 51 -4.71 -4.97 16.62
CA PRO A 51 -5.05 -3.65 17.14
C PRO A 51 -3.83 -2.84 17.58
N GLU A 52 -2.72 -3.51 17.85
CA GLU A 52 -1.43 -2.88 18.21
C GLU A 52 -0.65 -2.35 17.00
N SER A 53 -0.99 -2.79 15.80
CA SER A 53 -0.34 -2.35 14.57
C SER A 53 -0.90 -1.03 14.09
N GLN A 54 -0.04 -0.19 13.52
CA GLN A 54 -0.46 1.04 12.87
C GLN A 54 -0.74 0.79 11.40
N LEU A 55 -1.96 1.08 10.97
CA LEU A 55 -2.39 0.95 9.59
C LEU A 55 -2.28 2.29 8.87
N ILE A 56 -1.63 2.28 7.72
CA ILE A 56 -1.57 3.40 6.78
C ILE A 56 -2.14 2.93 5.45
N VAL A 57 -3.18 3.60 4.98
CA VAL A 57 -3.73 3.37 3.64
C VAL A 57 -3.17 4.44 2.72
N LEU A 58 -2.44 4.03 1.70
CA LEU A 58 -1.83 4.91 0.71
C LEU A 58 -2.56 4.78 -0.62
N LEU A 59 -3.25 5.83 -1.02
CA LEU A 59 -4.05 5.90 -2.24
C LEU A 59 -3.36 6.78 -3.27
N ILE A 60 -2.96 6.20 -4.39
CA ILE A 60 -2.26 6.89 -5.46
C ILE A 60 -3.14 6.94 -6.71
N ASP A 61 -3.37 8.16 -7.23
CA ASP A 61 -4.13 8.40 -8.46
C ASP A 61 -5.60 7.96 -8.33
N GLU A 62 -6.16 8.06 -7.13
CA GLU A 62 -7.56 7.77 -6.85
C GLU A 62 -8.43 9.03 -6.92
N ARG A 63 -9.74 8.84 -6.99
CA ARG A 63 -10.71 9.94 -7.00
C ARG A 63 -10.93 10.50 -5.60
N PRO A 64 -11.12 11.82 -5.43
CA PRO A 64 -11.34 12.43 -4.10
C PRO A 64 -12.48 11.81 -3.30
N GLU A 65 -13.56 11.42 -3.95
CA GLU A 65 -14.71 10.77 -3.29
C GLU A 65 -14.37 9.39 -2.72
N GLU A 66 -13.51 8.63 -3.38
CA GLU A 66 -13.02 7.34 -2.88
C GLU A 66 -12.09 7.52 -1.68
N VAL A 67 -11.25 8.55 -1.72
CA VAL A 67 -10.40 8.94 -0.57
C VAL A 67 -11.26 9.28 0.64
N THR A 68 -12.29 10.08 0.46
CA THR A 68 -13.21 10.47 1.54
C THR A 68 -13.93 9.26 2.14
N GLU A 69 -14.36 8.34 1.31
CA GLU A 69 -15.02 7.10 1.75
C GLU A 69 -14.09 6.24 2.60
N MET A 70 -12.82 6.07 2.16
CA MET A 70 -11.83 5.35 2.93
C MET A 70 -11.52 6.03 4.27
N GLN A 71 -11.40 7.34 4.31
CA GLN A 71 -11.18 8.10 5.53
C GLN A 71 -12.30 7.92 6.57
N ARG A 72 -13.53 7.77 6.11
CA ARG A 72 -14.70 7.56 6.98
C ARG A 72 -14.82 6.14 7.52
N SER A 73 -14.37 5.16 6.75
CA SER A 73 -14.63 3.74 7.02
C SER A 73 -13.44 3.00 7.64
N VAL A 74 -12.25 3.53 7.56
CA VAL A 74 -11.01 2.86 7.99
C VAL A 74 -10.51 3.42 9.31
N ARG A 75 -10.18 2.54 10.24
CA ARG A 75 -9.44 2.86 11.46
C ARG A 75 -7.96 2.86 11.17
N GLY A 76 -7.43 3.99 10.79
CA GLY A 76 -6.04 4.15 10.42
C GLY A 76 -5.82 5.49 9.78
N GLU A 77 -4.59 5.75 9.37
CA GLU A 77 -4.24 6.95 8.63
C GLU A 77 -4.46 6.71 7.15
N VAL A 78 -5.23 7.56 6.50
CA VAL A 78 -5.40 7.54 5.04
C VAL A 78 -4.61 8.69 4.45
N VAL A 79 -3.63 8.37 3.62
CA VAL A 79 -2.79 9.33 2.90
C VAL A 79 -3.06 9.15 1.41
N ALA A 80 -3.31 10.25 0.71
CA ALA A 80 -3.69 10.18 -0.69
C ALA A 80 -2.98 11.23 -1.54
N SER A 81 -2.72 10.87 -2.77
CA SER A 81 -2.42 11.78 -3.86
C SER A 81 -3.41 11.46 -4.97
N THR A 82 -4.33 12.39 -5.24
CA THR A 82 -5.47 12.18 -6.13
C THR A 82 -5.10 12.29 -7.60
N PHE A 83 -6.00 11.86 -8.48
CA PHE A 83 -5.74 11.75 -9.93
C PHE A 83 -5.43 13.11 -10.61
N ASP A 84 -5.89 14.21 -10.04
CA ASP A 84 -5.65 15.58 -10.53
C ASP A 84 -4.29 16.15 -10.09
N GLU A 85 -3.58 15.46 -9.19
CA GLU A 85 -2.23 15.85 -8.80
C GLU A 85 -1.18 15.33 -9.79
N PRO A 86 -0.03 16.01 -9.94
CA PRO A 86 1.02 15.56 -10.86
C PRO A 86 1.73 14.31 -10.34
N PRO A 87 2.36 13.51 -11.25
CA PRO A 87 3.13 12.32 -10.87
C PRO A 87 4.22 12.57 -9.82
N SER A 88 4.85 13.74 -9.85
CA SER A 88 5.83 14.15 -8.83
C SER A 88 5.24 14.17 -7.42
N ARG A 89 3.97 14.55 -7.28
CA ARG A 89 3.28 14.54 -6.00
C ARG A 89 2.99 13.11 -5.53
N HIS A 90 2.62 12.20 -6.43
CA HIS A 90 2.44 10.78 -6.13
C HIS A 90 3.71 10.17 -5.54
N VAL A 91 4.84 10.42 -6.16
CA VAL A 91 6.16 9.97 -5.68
C VAL A 91 6.50 10.57 -4.33
N GLN A 92 6.33 11.89 -4.17
CA GLN A 92 6.63 12.60 -2.93
C GLN A 92 5.82 12.06 -1.76
N VAL A 93 4.53 11.89 -1.94
CA VAL A 93 3.63 11.36 -0.89
C VAL A 93 4.02 9.93 -0.50
N SER A 94 4.33 9.09 -1.48
CA SER A 94 4.76 7.71 -1.22
C SER A 94 6.07 7.66 -0.44
N GLU A 95 7.03 8.48 -0.78
CA GLU A 95 8.31 8.56 -0.05
C GLU A 95 8.14 9.09 1.38
N MET A 96 7.24 10.04 1.58
CA MET A 96 6.89 10.53 2.93
C MET A 96 6.28 9.44 3.79
N VAL A 97 5.40 8.62 3.24
CA VAL A 97 4.76 7.50 3.94
C VAL A 97 5.80 6.46 4.35
N ILE A 98 6.71 6.08 3.44
CA ILE A 98 7.71 5.08 3.75
C ILE A 98 8.70 5.57 4.81
N GLU A 99 9.09 6.84 4.79
CA GLU A 99 9.96 7.44 5.82
C GLU A 99 9.27 7.48 7.18
N LYS A 100 7.98 7.83 7.22
CA LYS A 100 7.19 7.76 8.45
C LYS A 100 7.11 6.34 8.98
N ALA A 101 6.82 5.37 8.11
CA ALA A 101 6.74 3.96 8.49
C ALA A 101 8.06 3.45 9.07
N LYS A 102 9.18 3.79 8.47
CA LYS A 102 10.51 3.42 8.99
C LYS A 102 10.76 3.98 10.39
N ARG A 103 10.41 5.23 10.64
CA ARG A 103 10.54 5.83 11.98
C ARG A 103 9.68 5.12 13.02
N LEU A 104 8.45 4.77 12.67
CA LEU A 104 7.58 4.01 13.57
C LEU A 104 8.13 2.63 13.89
N VAL A 105 8.68 1.95 12.89
CA VAL A 105 9.32 0.63 13.07
C VAL A 105 10.53 0.73 13.99
N GLU A 106 11.34 1.79 13.88
CA GLU A 106 12.47 2.05 14.79
C GLU A 106 12.01 2.24 16.24
N HIS A 107 10.79 2.70 16.46
CA HIS A 107 10.14 2.80 17.78
C HIS A 107 9.39 1.52 18.20
N LYS A 108 9.70 0.38 17.57
CA LYS A 108 9.13 -0.94 17.86
C LYS A 108 7.63 -1.06 17.58
N ILE A 109 7.12 -0.26 16.65
CA ILE A 109 5.72 -0.31 16.22
C ILE A 109 5.63 -1.14 14.94
N ASP A 110 4.68 -2.08 14.91
CA ASP A 110 4.34 -2.80 13.69
C ASP A 110 3.50 -1.90 12.79
N VAL A 111 3.91 -1.75 11.53
CA VAL A 111 3.25 -0.88 10.55
C VAL A 111 2.77 -1.73 9.37
N ILE A 112 1.55 -1.48 8.96
CA ILE A 112 0.96 -2.12 7.78
C ILE A 112 0.57 -1.01 6.81
N ILE A 113 1.08 -1.08 5.58
CA ILE A 113 0.73 -0.17 4.49
C ILE A 113 -0.15 -0.92 3.50
N LEU A 114 -1.37 -0.42 3.30
CA LEU A 114 -2.22 -0.83 2.18
C LEU A 114 -2.02 0.17 1.04
N LEU A 115 -1.44 -0.28 -0.06
CA LEU A 115 -1.15 0.54 -1.23
C LEU A 115 -2.14 0.25 -2.35
N ASP A 116 -2.84 1.24 -2.79
CA ASP A 116 -3.65 1.18 -4.00
C ASP A 116 -3.26 2.34 -4.94
N SER A 117 -2.57 2.12 -6.02
CA SER A 117 -2.12 0.83 -6.52
C SER A 117 -0.63 0.89 -6.89
N ILE A 118 0.01 -0.26 -6.85
CA ILE A 118 1.41 -0.43 -7.27
C ILE A 118 1.64 0.01 -8.72
N THR A 119 0.71 -0.31 -9.62
CA THR A 119 0.83 0.05 -11.05
C THR A 119 0.86 1.55 -11.27
N ARG A 120 0.01 2.28 -10.58
CA ARG A 120 -0.05 3.75 -10.68
C ARG A 120 1.17 4.40 -10.06
N LEU A 121 1.65 3.86 -8.95
CA LEU A 121 2.88 4.33 -8.32
C LEU A 121 4.10 4.09 -9.24
N ALA A 122 4.22 2.92 -9.84
CA ALA A 122 5.30 2.61 -10.77
C ALA A 122 5.28 3.54 -12.00
N ARG A 123 4.11 3.85 -12.54
CA ARG A 123 3.95 4.82 -13.62
C ARG A 123 4.40 6.22 -13.21
N ALA A 124 4.06 6.64 -12.00
CA ALA A 124 4.48 7.94 -11.48
C ALA A 124 6.00 8.04 -11.38
N TYR A 125 6.66 7.01 -10.87
CA TYR A 125 8.12 6.95 -10.83
C TYR A 125 8.74 7.00 -12.22
N ASN A 126 8.17 6.27 -13.18
CA ASN A 126 8.62 6.30 -14.59
C ASN A 126 8.54 7.69 -15.22
N THR A 127 7.53 8.46 -14.87
CA THR A 127 7.31 9.81 -15.41
C THR A 127 8.27 10.83 -14.80
N VAL A 128 8.58 10.70 -13.51
CA VAL A 128 9.36 11.68 -12.74
C VAL A 128 10.86 11.47 -12.88
N ILE A 129 11.32 10.23 -13.04
CA ILE A 129 12.75 9.93 -13.14
C ILE A 129 13.23 10.23 -14.57
N PRO A 130 14.27 11.06 -14.75
CA PRO A 130 14.84 11.31 -16.08
C PRO A 130 15.33 10.00 -16.72
N ALA A 131 15.14 9.88 -18.04
CA ALA A 131 15.62 8.75 -18.80
C ALA A 131 17.15 8.64 -18.66
N SER A 132 17.65 7.47 -18.24
CA SER A 132 19.09 7.20 -18.10
C SER A 132 19.80 6.89 -19.43
N GLY A 133 19.02 6.81 -20.54
CA GLY A 133 19.49 6.30 -21.82
C GLY A 133 19.63 4.78 -21.89
N LYS A 134 19.39 4.08 -20.80
CA LYS A 134 19.36 2.61 -20.73
C LYS A 134 17.90 2.15 -20.65
N VAL A 135 17.43 1.53 -21.71
CA VAL A 135 16.08 0.99 -21.79
C VAL A 135 16.12 -0.50 -21.55
N LEU A 136 15.33 -0.98 -20.58
CA LEU A 136 15.13 -2.40 -20.36
C LEU A 136 14.22 -3.00 -21.43
N THR A 137 14.27 -4.31 -21.60
CA THR A 137 13.34 -5.05 -22.46
C THR A 137 11.90 -4.71 -22.03
N GLY A 138 11.14 -4.12 -22.93
CA GLY A 138 9.78 -3.63 -22.63
C GLY A 138 9.64 -2.12 -22.54
N GLY A 139 10.70 -1.35 -22.82
CA GLY A 139 10.65 0.10 -22.91
C GLY A 139 10.67 0.86 -21.58
N VAL A 140 11.03 0.20 -20.48
CA VAL A 140 11.13 0.81 -19.14
C VAL A 140 12.57 1.21 -18.86
N ASP A 141 12.78 2.45 -18.38
CA ASP A 141 14.09 2.92 -17.96
C ASP A 141 14.59 2.13 -16.74
N ALA A 142 15.89 1.74 -16.77
CA ALA A 142 16.50 0.96 -15.69
C ALA A 142 16.45 1.69 -14.33
N HIS A 143 16.58 3.01 -14.30
CA HIS A 143 16.52 3.79 -13.06
C HIS A 143 15.09 3.97 -12.53
N ALA A 144 14.08 3.88 -13.39
CA ALA A 144 12.68 4.02 -12.98
C ALA A 144 12.22 2.89 -12.03
N LEU A 145 12.88 1.73 -12.07
CA LEU A 145 12.56 0.59 -11.21
C LEU A 145 13.26 0.60 -9.85
N GLU A 146 14.34 1.38 -9.69
CA GLU A 146 15.11 1.38 -8.42
C GLU A 146 14.32 1.94 -7.24
N ARG A 147 13.60 3.05 -7.42
CA ARG A 147 12.82 3.66 -6.34
C ARG A 147 11.60 2.83 -5.93
N PRO A 148 10.78 2.31 -6.86
CA PRO A 148 9.74 1.37 -6.49
C PRO A 148 10.27 0.13 -5.77
N LYS A 149 11.41 -0.42 -6.21
CA LYS A 149 12.08 -1.54 -5.52
C LYS A 149 12.48 -1.17 -4.10
N ARG A 150 13.00 0.02 -3.86
CA ARG A 150 13.33 0.51 -2.50
C ARG A 150 12.09 0.63 -1.62
N PHE A 151 10.99 1.13 -2.18
CA PHE A 151 9.72 1.21 -1.46
C PHE A 151 9.29 -0.17 -0.97
N PHE A 152 9.25 -1.15 -1.85
CA PHE A 152 8.86 -2.53 -1.50
C PHE A 152 9.93 -3.26 -0.70
N GLY A 153 11.20 -2.96 -0.93
CA GLY A 153 12.31 -3.52 -0.17
C GLY A 153 12.35 -3.10 1.30
N ALA A 154 11.61 -2.05 1.67
CA ALA A 154 11.49 -1.63 3.06
C ALA A 154 10.69 -2.61 3.93
N ALA A 155 9.82 -3.45 3.34
CA ALA A 155 9.05 -4.45 4.07
C ALA A 155 9.97 -5.51 4.67
N ARG A 156 10.01 -5.58 6.00
CA ARG A 156 10.87 -6.52 6.74
C ARG A 156 10.49 -6.59 8.21
N ASN A 157 10.95 -7.66 8.86
CA ASN A 157 11.00 -7.76 10.32
C ASN A 157 12.34 -7.26 10.83
N ILE A 158 12.34 -6.60 11.97
CA ILE A 158 13.54 -6.17 12.70
C ILE A 158 13.55 -6.91 14.02
N GLU A 159 14.64 -7.62 14.33
CA GLU A 159 14.73 -8.51 15.53
C GLU A 159 14.41 -7.79 16.83
N GLU A 160 14.87 -6.56 17.00
CA GLU A 160 14.67 -5.76 18.21
C GLU A 160 13.66 -4.62 18.04
N GLY A 161 12.97 -4.57 16.90
CA GLY A 161 12.06 -3.48 16.52
C GLY A 161 10.67 -3.96 16.15
N GLY A 162 9.94 -3.08 15.51
CA GLY A 162 8.67 -3.39 14.88
C GLY A 162 8.85 -4.07 13.51
N SER A 163 7.76 -4.26 12.80
CA SER A 163 7.75 -4.80 11.44
C SER A 163 7.08 -3.83 10.48
N LEU A 164 7.48 -3.87 9.20
CA LEU A 164 6.83 -3.14 8.12
C LEU A 164 6.28 -4.14 7.11
N THR A 165 4.97 -4.13 6.93
CA THR A 165 4.23 -4.97 5.98
C THR A 165 3.60 -4.09 4.92
N ILE A 166 3.71 -4.45 3.64
CA ILE A 166 3.11 -3.72 2.50
C ILE A 166 2.20 -4.66 1.70
N ILE A 167 0.97 -4.24 1.49
CA ILE A 167 -0.04 -5.00 0.75
C ILE A 167 -0.56 -4.18 -0.43
#